data_8c64f0c3edc13d5197da3eaab08b0a4f
#
_entry.id   8c64f0c3edc13d5197da3eaab08b0a4f
#
_cell.length_a   1.000
_cell.length_b   1.000
_cell.length_c   1.000
_cell.angle_alpha   90.00
_cell.angle_beta   90.00
_cell.angle_gamma   90.00
#
_symmetry.space_group_name_H-M   'P 1'
#
loop_
_entity.id
_entity.type
_entity.pdbx_description
1 polymer ?
#
loop_
_entity_poly.entity_id
_entity_poly.type
_entity_poly.pdbx_seq_one_letter_code
_entity_poly.pdbx_strand_id
1 'polypeptide(L)'
;MAAIRGFDCTPHIYGGGFGFLYMGIYASCCPNAGPYQEYKGLTDNFPWESTGDKITVKNGSMTVPNGHGIGVDIDPNYLAKARRVK
;
A
#
# COMPACT_ATOMS: atom_id res chain seq x y z
N MET A 1 -20.27 1.62 8.10
CA MET A 1 -20.77 1.81 9.49
C MET A 1 -20.12 3.00 10.18
N ALA A 2 -18.78 3.14 10.18
CA ALA A 2 -18.10 4.30 10.79
C ALA A 2 -18.56 5.64 10.20
N ALA A 3 -18.60 5.77 8.88
CA ALA A 3 -19.05 7.00 8.21
C ALA A 3 -20.46 7.45 8.62
N ILE A 4 -21.41 6.52 8.76
CA ILE A 4 -22.80 6.85 9.19
C ILE A 4 -22.84 7.43 10.60
N ARG A 5 -21.84 7.10 11.41
CA ARG A 5 -21.71 7.59 12.79
C ARG A 5 -20.77 8.80 12.92
N GLY A 6 -20.26 9.31 11.80
CA GLY A 6 -19.34 10.43 11.79
C GLY A 6 -17.94 10.10 12.34
N PHE A 7 -17.54 8.83 12.32
CA PHE A 7 -16.22 8.41 12.77
C PHE A 7 -15.28 8.27 11.59
N ASP A 8 -14.04 8.72 11.78
CA ASP A 8 -12.94 8.42 10.87
C ASP A 8 -12.56 6.94 10.96
N CYS A 9 -12.04 6.42 9.86
CA CYS A 9 -11.57 5.04 9.75
C CYS A 9 -10.09 5.04 9.41
N THR A 10 -9.27 4.49 10.30
CA THR A 10 -7.84 4.27 10.05
C THR A 10 -7.57 2.77 10.13
N PRO A 11 -7.56 2.06 8.99
CA PRO A 11 -7.32 0.63 8.98
C PRO A 11 -5.93 0.31 9.49
N HIS A 12 -5.85 -0.65 10.40
CA HIS A 12 -4.57 -1.20 10.80
C HIS A 12 -4.09 -2.20 9.75
N ILE A 13 -2.79 -2.12 9.43
CA ILE A 13 -2.13 -3.13 8.62
C ILE A 13 -0.82 -3.58 9.26
N TYR A 14 -0.70 -4.88 9.42
CA TYR A 14 0.52 -5.50 9.89
C TYR A 14 1.38 -5.94 8.70
N GLY A 15 2.53 -5.30 8.53
CA GLY A 15 3.49 -5.65 7.49
C GLY A 15 3.64 -4.59 6.41
N GLY A 16 4.42 -4.95 5.40
CA GLY A 16 4.71 -4.15 4.22
C GLY A 16 4.14 -4.79 2.94
N GLY A 17 4.76 -4.49 1.82
CA GLY A 17 4.44 -5.10 0.53
C GLY A 17 3.03 -4.73 0.04
N PHE A 18 2.35 -5.70 -0.57
CA PHE A 18 1.03 -5.50 -1.15
C PHE A 18 -0.03 -5.07 -0.13
N GLY A 19 0.07 -5.52 1.10
CA GLY A 19 -0.87 -5.10 2.14
C GLY A 19 -0.83 -3.60 2.37
N PHE A 20 0.36 -3.03 2.45
CA PHE A 20 0.54 -1.58 2.57
C PHE A 20 0.00 -0.82 1.34
N LEU A 21 0.26 -1.34 0.13
CA LEU A 21 -0.27 -0.78 -1.10
C LEU A 21 -1.81 -0.78 -1.11
N TYR A 22 -2.43 -1.90 -0.76
CA TYR A 22 -3.89 -2.00 -0.69
C TYR A 22 -4.50 -1.07 0.35
N MET A 23 -3.85 -0.91 1.48
CA MET A 23 -4.29 0.04 2.51
C MET A 23 -4.24 1.48 1.98
N GLY A 24 -3.16 1.86 1.29
CA GLY A 24 -3.04 3.18 0.67
C GLY A 24 -4.12 3.43 -0.39
N ILE A 25 -4.38 2.46 -1.27
CA ILE A 25 -5.45 2.52 -2.27
C ILE A 25 -6.81 2.65 -1.57
N TYR A 26 -7.07 1.83 -0.56
CA TYR A 26 -8.32 1.91 0.21
C TYR A 26 -8.49 3.29 0.85
N ALA A 27 -7.47 3.79 1.54
CA ALA A 27 -7.52 5.08 2.21
C ALA A 27 -7.74 6.24 1.21
N SER A 28 -7.18 6.15 0.00
CA SER A 28 -7.33 7.20 -1.03
C SER A 28 -8.76 7.32 -1.57
N CYS A 29 -9.56 6.25 -1.52
CA CYS A 29 -10.94 6.25 -2.01
C CYS A 29 -11.99 6.14 -0.88
N CYS A 30 -11.58 6.03 0.37
CA CYS A 30 -12.49 5.96 1.51
C CYS A 30 -12.88 7.36 1.98
N PRO A 31 -14.17 7.77 1.87
CA PRO A 31 -14.58 9.15 2.16
C PRO A 31 -14.39 9.58 3.62
N ASN A 32 -14.29 8.63 4.53
CA ASN A 32 -14.05 8.88 5.95
C ASN A 32 -12.72 8.25 6.41
N ALA A 33 -11.74 8.17 5.52
CA ALA A 33 -10.39 7.80 5.93
C ALA A 33 -9.84 8.84 6.90
N GLY A 34 -9.26 8.40 8.00
CA GLY A 34 -8.55 9.28 8.93
C GLY A 34 -7.36 9.96 8.22
N PRO A 35 -6.98 11.16 8.65
CA PRO A 35 -5.93 11.94 8.00
C PRO A 35 -4.54 11.29 8.12
N TYR A 36 -4.36 10.39 9.06
CA TYR A 36 -3.11 9.70 9.32
C TYR A 36 -3.30 8.20 9.20
N GLN A 37 -2.38 7.57 8.45
CA GLN A 37 -2.37 6.12 8.25
C GLN A 37 -1.09 5.52 8.84
N GLU A 38 -1.13 4.26 9.25
CA GLU A 38 0.04 3.59 9.79
C GLU A 38 1.12 3.42 8.72
N TYR A 39 2.35 3.79 9.07
CA TYR A 39 3.51 3.66 8.21
C TYR A 39 4.72 3.16 9.00
N LYS A 40 5.23 1.98 8.65
CA LYS A 40 6.37 1.33 9.32
C LYS A 40 7.73 1.64 8.69
N GLY A 41 7.77 2.53 7.71
CA GLY A 41 8.98 2.78 6.93
C GLY A 41 9.12 1.83 5.74
N LEU A 42 9.87 2.29 4.74
CA LEU A 42 10.09 1.53 3.50
C LEU A 42 11.33 0.64 3.57
N THR A 43 12.07 0.68 4.67
CA THR A 43 13.46 0.29 4.67
C THR A 43 13.69 -1.20 4.48
N ASP A 44 12.79 -2.08 4.89
CA ASP A 44 13.18 -3.49 4.96
C ASP A 44 12.14 -4.52 4.49
N ASN A 45 10.97 -4.10 4.01
CA ASN A 45 9.88 -5.05 3.85
C ASN A 45 9.10 -4.98 2.53
N PHE A 46 9.68 -4.38 1.48
CA PHE A 46 9.18 -4.61 0.14
C PHE A 46 10.03 -5.70 -0.52
N PRO A 47 9.61 -6.96 -0.44
CA PRO A 47 10.35 -8.07 -1.02
C PRO A 47 10.22 -8.13 -2.55
N TRP A 48 9.81 -7.05 -3.18
CA TRP A 48 9.54 -6.92 -4.61
C TRP A 48 10.09 -5.60 -5.11
N GLU A 49 10.86 -5.67 -6.16
CA GLU A 49 11.27 -4.49 -6.90
C GLU A 49 10.16 -4.17 -7.90
N SER A 50 9.55 -3.02 -7.73
CA SER A 50 8.67 -2.48 -8.76
C SER A 50 9.52 -1.88 -9.85
N THR A 51 9.29 -2.28 -11.10
CA THR A 51 9.90 -1.67 -12.30
C THR A 51 9.19 -0.36 -12.68
N GLY A 52 8.02 -0.10 -12.11
CA GLY A 52 7.24 1.11 -12.32
C GLY A 52 7.36 2.13 -11.18
N ASP A 53 6.27 2.81 -10.89
CA ASP A 53 6.21 3.81 -9.83
C ASP A 53 6.46 3.19 -8.47
N LYS A 54 7.51 3.65 -7.80
CA LYS A 54 7.80 3.23 -6.43
C LYS A 54 6.88 3.97 -5.47
N ILE A 55 6.33 3.24 -4.52
CA ILE A 55 5.66 3.87 -3.39
C ILE A 55 6.70 4.68 -2.62
N THR A 56 6.52 5.97 -2.59
CA THR A 56 7.43 6.88 -1.88
C THR A 56 6.66 7.71 -0.88
N VAL A 57 7.25 7.87 0.31
CA VAL A 57 6.74 8.81 1.31
C VAL A 57 7.63 10.03 1.29
N LYS A 58 7.06 11.19 1.01
CA LYS A 58 7.74 12.50 1.02
C LYS A 58 6.97 13.45 1.91
N ASN A 59 7.69 14.14 2.78
CA ASN A 59 7.09 15.16 3.67
C ASN A 59 5.86 14.65 4.45
N GLY A 60 5.91 13.41 4.91
CA GLY A 60 4.80 12.80 5.65
C GLY A 60 3.60 12.38 4.81
N SER A 61 3.69 12.47 3.49
CA SER A 61 2.62 12.08 2.57
C SER A 61 3.06 10.96 1.63
N MET A 62 2.15 10.06 1.34
CA MET A 62 2.33 8.98 0.37
C MET A 62 1.49 9.26 -0.87
N THR A 63 2.09 9.09 -2.05
CA THR A 63 1.34 9.08 -3.30
C THR A 63 1.00 7.64 -3.66
N VAL A 64 -0.28 7.38 -3.88
CA VAL A 64 -0.75 6.08 -4.36
C VAL A 64 -0.44 5.97 -5.85
N PRO A 65 0.17 4.86 -6.31
CA PRO A 65 0.43 4.64 -7.73
C PRO A 65 -0.86 4.68 -8.57
N ASN A 66 -0.79 5.29 -9.74
CA ASN A 66 -1.93 5.49 -10.64
C ASN A 66 -1.76 4.74 -11.96
N GLY A 67 -1.17 3.55 -11.93
CA GLY A 67 -1.05 2.66 -13.09
C GLY A 67 -2.22 1.70 -13.23
N HIS A 68 -2.17 0.85 -14.25
CA HIS A 68 -3.17 -0.20 -14.43
C HIS A 68 -3.15 -1.22 -13.28
N GLY A 69 -4.27 -1.84 -12.99
CA GLY A 69 -4.42 -2.81 -11.92
C GLY A 69 -4.19 -2.18 -10.54
N ILE A 70 -3.18 -2.64 -9.83
CA ILE A 70 -2.77 -2.09 -8.53
C ILE A 70 -1.78 -0.93 -8.63
N GLY A 71 -1.48 -0.47 -9.85
CA GLY A 71 -0.64 0.69 -10.10
C GLY A 71 0.87 0.44 -9.98
N VAL A 72 1.31 -0.80 -9.81
CA VAL A 72 2.72 -1.17 -9.76
C VAL A 72 3.02 -2.39 -10.62
N ASP A 73 4.20 -2.41 -11.23
CA ASP A 73 4.71 -3.55 -11.97
C ASP A 73 5.63 -4.38 -11.07
N ILE A 74 5.44 -5.68 -11.08
CA ILE A 74 6.28 -6.60 -10.29
C ILE A 74 7.42 -7.08 -11.17
N ASP A 75 8.65 -7.01 -10.66
CA ASP A 75 9.81 -7.55 -11.35
C ASP A 75 9.64 -9.05 -11.66
N PRO A 76 9.65 -9.45 -12.94
CA PRO A 76 9.55 -10.85 -13.31
C PRO A 76 10.63 -11.74 -12.69
N ASN A 77 11.82 -11.20 -12.48
CA ASN A 77 12.92 -11.94 -11.82
C ASN A 77 12.62 -12.21 -10.35
N TYR A 78 11.90 -11.30 -9.70
CA TYR A 78 11.41 -11.56 -8.33
C TYR A 78 10.39 -12.70 -8.32
N LEU A 79 9.43 -12.69 -9.24
CA LEU A 79 8.43 -13.75 -9.37
C LEU A 79 9.06 -15.11 -9.70
N ALA A 80 10.08 -15.14 -10.56
CA ALA A 80 10.78 -16.36 -10.91
C ALA A 80 11.49 -17.04 -9.73
N LYS A 81 11.85 -16.27 -8.70
CA LYS A 81 12.45 -16.76 -7.46
C LYS A 81 11.41 -17.22 -6.43
N ALA A 82 10.14 -16.92 -6.67
CA ALA A 82 9.08 -17.26 -5.73
C ALA A 82 8.84 -18.78 -5.67
N ARG A 83 8.72 -19.30 -4.47
CA ARG A 83 8.40 -20.70 -4.24
C ARG A 83 6.89 -20.89 -4.14
N ARG A 84 6.35 -21.77 -4.98
CA ARG A 84 4.92 -22.12 -4.88
C ARG A 84 4.66 -22.83 -3.55
N VAL A 85 3.77 -22.28 -2.77
CA VAL A 85 3.26 -22.92 -1.56
C VAL A 85 2.12 -23.86 -1.97
N LYS A 86 2.21 -25.12 -1.58
CA LYS A 86 1.15 -26.12 -1.82
C LYS A 86 0.10 -26.01 -0.72
#